data_860f0c5bd52f83bfcd603d75b610b335
#
_entry.id   860f0c5bd52f83bfcd603d75b610b335
#
_cell.length_a   1.000
_cell.length_b   1.000
_cell.length_c   1.000
_cell.angle_alpha   90.00
_cell.angle_beta   90.00
_cell.angle_gamma   90.00
#
_symmetry.space_group_name_H-M   'P 1'
#
loop_
_entity.id
_entity.type
_entity.pdbx_description
1 polymer ?
#
loop_
_entity_poly.entity_id
_entity_poly.type
_entity_poly.pdbx_seq_one_letter_code
_entity_poly.pdbx_strand_id
1 'polypeptide(L)'
;MHILFGYLKQYWKLVLLALVLAATNQVFSLLDPLIFRHIIDSYATRYKEYTTGEFFRGVALLLLAAVGVAFISRVAKNFQDYCVNLITQRLGAQLYSDGIRHSLALPYSVFEDQRSGETLGKLQKARSDTERFVAAAVNVVFTTLVGVVFVMIYAWKVHWSIAPAFLITVPLLGVLSSVLSRRIKQIQKVIVAETTALAGSTTESLRNIEIGRAHV
;
A
#
# COMPACT_ATOMS: atom_id res chain seq x y z
N MET A 1 -14.50 -0.15 -12.27
CA MET A 1 -14.75 -0.39 -10.83
C MET A 1 -15.68 -1.58 -10.59
N HIS A 2 -16.86 -1.69 -11.26
CA HIS A 2 -17.79 -2.81 -11.05
C HIS A 2 -17.20 -4.22 -11.28
N ILE A 3 -16.35 -4.37 -12.29
CA ILE A 3 -15.71 -5.66 -12.61
C ILE A 3 -14.81 -6.15 -11.49
N LEU A 4 -13.97 -5.28 -10.95
CA LEU A 4 -13.07 -5.60 -9.82
C LEU A 4 -13.85 -6.00 -8.56
N PHE A 5 -14.95 -5.30 -8.25
CA PHE A 5 -15.82 -5.68 -7.13
C PHE A 5 -16.45 -7.06 -7.31
N GLY A 6 -16.81 -7.44 -8.53
CA GLY A 6 -17.32 -8.78 -8.85
C GLY A 6 -16.31 -9.88 -8.49
N TYR A 7 -15.05 -9.68 -8.87
CA TYR A 7 -13.96 -10.62 -8.56
C TYR A 7 -13.61 -10.63 -7.07
N LEU A 8 -13.53 -9.46 -6.42
CA LEU A 8 -13.26 -9.37 -4.97
C LEU A 8 -14.35 -10.05 -4.13
N LYS A 9 -15.59 -9.99 -4.55
CA LYS A 9 -16.71 -10.63 -3.84
C LYS A 9 -16.51 -12.14 -3.67
N GLN A 10 -15.82 -12.78 -4.60
CA GLN A 10 -15.50 -14.22 -4.51
C GLN A 10 -14.53 -14.52 -3.35
N TYR A 11 -13.66 -13.57 -3.00
CA TYR A 11 -12.62 -13.70 -1.97
C TYR A 11 -12.97 -12.95 -0.68
N TRP A 12 -14.25 -12.60 -0.45
CA TRP A 12 -14.67 -11.75 0.65
C TRP A 12 -14.18 -12.21 2.03
N LYS A 13 -14.10 -13.54 2.27
CA LYS A 13 -13.60 -14.11 3.53
C LYS A 13 -12.12 -13.79 3.76
N LEU A 14 -11.31 -13.91 2.71
CA LEU A 14 -9.89 -13.55 2.76
C LEU A 14 -9.69 -12.05 2.92
N VAL A 15 -10.52 -11.25 2.24
CA VAL A 15 -10.51 -9.78 2.38
C VAL A 15 -10.88 -9.40 3.83
N LEU A 16 -11.93 -9.98 4.39
CA LEU A 16 -12.32 -9.73 5.78
C LEU A 16 -11.21 -10.12 6.76
N LEU A 17 -10.59 -11.30 6.56
CA LEU A 17 -9.48 -11.75 7.39
C LEU A 17 -8.28 -10.77 7.29
N ALA A 18 -7.92 -10.35 6.09
CA ALA A 18 -6.85 -9.37 5.88
C ALA A 18 -7.17 -8.04 6.57
N LEU A 19 -8.43 -7.58 6.54
CA LEU A 19 -8.87 -6.36 7.20
C LEU A 19 -8.81 -6.47 8.74
N VAL A 20 -9.22 -7.60 9.30
CA VAL A 20 -9.13 -7.86 10.76
C VAL A 20 -7.66 -7.88 11.19
N LEU A 21 -6.79 -8.56 10.44
CA LEU A 21 -5.35 -8.60 10.71
C LEU A 21 -4.71 -7.21 10.58
N ALA A 22 -5.14 -6.41 9.60
CA ALA A 22 -4.69 -5.02 9.44
C ALA A 22 -5.10 -4.16 10.64
N ALA A 23 -6.35 -4.31 11.12
CA ALA A 23 -6.82 -3.62 12.32
C ALA A 23 -6.01 -4.02 13.54
N THR A 24 -5.79 -5.32 13.74
CA THR A 24 -4.98 -5.85 14.83
C THR A 24 -3.57 -5.27 14.78
N ASN A 25 -2.89 -5.37 13.65
CA ASN A 25 -1.56 -4.80 13.46
C ASN A 25 -1.54 -3.31 13.81
N GLN A 26 -2.50 -2.53 13.31
CA GLN A 26 -2.53 -1.08 13.52
C GLN A 26 -2.78 -0.71 14.97
N VAL A 27 -3.74 -1.37 15.64
CA VAL A 27 -4.04 -1.12 17.06
C VAL A 27 -2.83 -1.44 17.93
N PHE A 28 -2.21 -2.60 17.73
CA PHE A 28 -1.03 -3.00 18.52
C PHE A 28 0.17 -2.08 18.24
N SER A 29 0.41 -1.66 16.99
CA SER A 29 1.47 -0.71 16.66
C SER A 29 1.27 0.67 17.31
N LEU A 30 0.02 1.10 17.52
CA LEU A 30 -0.29 2.36 18.19
C LEU A 30 -0.21 2.27 19.74
N LEU A 31 -0.07 1.08 20.30
CA LEU A 31 0.16 0.89 21.74
C LEU A 31 1.62 1.18 22.13
N ASP A 32 2.58 1.07 21.22
CA ASP A 32 4.00 1.32 21.51
C ASP A 32 4.25 2.70 22.16
N PRO A 33 3.75 3.84 21.61
CA PRO A 33 3.91 5.14 22.25
C PRO A 33 3.25 5.23 23.61
N LEU A 34 2.16 4.49 23.85
CA LEU A 34 1.44 4.49 25.13
C LEU A 34 2.25 3.76 26.23
N ILE A 35 2.88 2.64 25.87
CA ILE A 35 3.78 1.92 26.78
C ILE A 35 4.99 2.79 27.12
N PHE A 36 5.59 3.43 26.12
CA PHE A 36 6.71 4.35 26.32
C PHE A 36 6.33 5.52 27.22
N ARG A 37 5.18 6.13 27.00
CA ARG A 37 4.65 7.17 27.88
C ARG A 37 4.52 6.67 29.31
N HIS A 38 3.99 5.47 29.51
CA HIS A 38 3.83 4.90 30.85
C HIS A 38 5.17 4.64 31.54
N ILE A 39 6.21 4.22 30.81
CA ILE A 39 7.56 4.08 31.33
C ILE A 39 8.10 5.44 31.80
N ILE A 40 7.93 6.49 31.00
CA ILE A 40 8.42 7.83 31.33
C ILE A 40 7.65 8.41 32.52
N ASP A 41 6.33 8.43 32.45
CA ASP A 41 5.48 9.07 33.45
C ASP A 41 5.54 8.37 34.83
N SER A 42 5.56 7.03 34.83
CA SER A 42 5.53 6.26 36.09
C SER A 42 6.89 5.97 36.67
N TYR A 43 7.91 5.72 35.86
CA TYR A 43 9.23 5.29 36.36
C TYR A 43 10.31 6.35 36.17
N ALA A 44 10.46 6.95 34.99
CA ALA A 44 11.54 7.89 34.76
C ALA A 44 11.35 9.21 35.54
N THR A 45 10.12 9.73 35.59
CA THR A 45 9.81 10.97 36.29
C THR A 45 9.83 10.80 37.81
N ARG A 46 9.51 9.61 38.31
CA ARG A 46 9.42 9.29 39.75
C ARG A 46 10.50 8.34 40.23
N TYR A 47 11.67 8.33 39.60
CA TYR A 47 12.73 7.36 39.91
C TYR A 47 13.18 7.37 41.38
N LYS A 48 13.04 8.52 42.09
CA LYS A 48 13.38 8.67 43.51
C LYS A 48 12.42 7.98 44.47
N GLU A 49 11.22 7.65 44.03
CA GLU A 49 10.16 7.02 44.84
C GLU A 49 10.30 5.49 44.90
N TYR A 50 11.09 4.90 44.01
CA TYR A 50 11.26 3.46 43.90
C TYR A 50 12.59 2.97 44.45
N THR A 51 12.57 1.80 45.06
CA THR A 51 13.83 1.07 45.32
C THR A 51 14.40 0.58 43.97
N THR A 52 15.73 0.44 43.91
CA THR A 52 16.43 0.01 42.70
C THR A 52 15.84 -1.28 42.12
N GLY A 53 15.45 -2.25 42.97
CA GLY A 53 14.86 -3.52 42.53
C GLY A 53 13.46 -3.37 41.93
N GLU A 54 12.60 -2.55 42.54
CA GLU A 54 11.24 -2.27 42.04
C GLU A 54 11.28 -1.53 40.70
N PHE A 55 12.18 -0.54 40.59
CA PHE A 55 12.39 0.19 39.34
C PHE A 55 12.77 -0.74 38.19
N PHE A 56 13.83 -1.55 38.39
CA PHE A 56 14.25 -2.48 37.32
C PHE A 56 13.20 -3.52 36.94
N ARG A 57 12.49 -4.07 37.94
CA ARG A 57 11.44 -5.04 37.70
C ARG A 57 10.26 -4.42 36.94
N GLY A 58 9.83 -3.21 37.32
CA GLY A 58 8.73 -2.51 36.66
C GLY A 58 9.05 -2.12 35.22
N VAL A 59 10.21 -1.54 34.99
CA VAL A 59 10.69 -1.18 33.65
C VAL A 59 10.86 -2.43 32.78
N ALA A 60 11.46 -3.50 33.31
CA ALA A 60 11.64 -4.76 32.60
C ALA A 60 10.31 -5.39 32.17
N LEU A 61 9.28 -5.38 33.03
CA LEU A 61 7.95 -5.86 32.69
C LEU A 61 7.30 -5.04 31.57
N LEU A 62 7.43 -3.71 31.60
CA LEU A 62 6.91 -2.84 30.54
C LEU A 62 7.66 -3.01 29.23
N LEU A 63 8.98 -3.21 29.26
CA LEU A 63 9.76 -3.53 28.07
C LEU A 63 9.37 -4.90 27.49
N LEU A 64 9.15 -5.91 28.33
CA LEU A 64 8.63 -7.21 27.89
C LEU A 64 7.24 -7.07 27.27
N ALA A 65 6.37 -6.25 27.85
CA ALA A 65 5.06 -5.95 27.29
C ALA A 65 5.19 -5.26 25.93
N ALA A 66 6.09 -4.29 25.75
CA ALA A 66 6.36 -3.63 24.49
C ALA A 66 6.83 -4.63 23.42
N VAL A 67 7.78 -5.51 23.78
CA VAL A 67 8.25 -6.58 22.87
C VAL A 67 7.08 -7.51 22.49
N GLY A 68 6.23 -7.91 23.45
CA GLY A 68 5.06 -8.73 23.20
C GLY A 68 4.05 -8.07 22.24
N VAL A 69 3.76 -6.79 22.47
CA VAL A 69 2.89 -5.98 21.60
C VAL A 69 3.47 -5.86 20.18
N ALA A 70 4.75 -5.54 20.08
CA ALA A 70 5.45 -5.46 18.80
C ALA A 70 5.46 -6.83 18.07
N PHE A 71 5.65 -7.92 18.80
CA PHE A 71 5.61 -9.27 18.24
C PHE A 71 4.23 -9.60 17.65
N ILE A 72 3.15 -9.36 18.40
CA ILE A 72 1.77 -9.57 17.92
C ILE A 72 1.48 -8.74 16.68
N SER A 73 1.87 -7.45 16.71
CA SER A 73 1.74 -6.54 15.57
C SER A 73 2.44 -7.10 14.33
N ARG A 74 3.70 -7.56 14.46
CA ARG A 74 4.47 -8.13 13.34
C ARG A 74 3.90 -9.44 12.80
N VAL A 75 3.46 -10.31 13.68
CA VAL A 75 2.78 -11.56 13.29
C VAL A 75 1.50 -11.24 12.52
N ALA A 76 0.65 -10.36 13.05
CA ALA A 76 -0.57 -9.92 12.38
C ALA A 76 -0.28 -9.31 10.99
N LYS A 77 0.77 -8.47 10.89
CA LYS A 77 1.19 -7.88 9.62
C LYS A 77 1.63 -8.93 8.60
N ASN A 78 2.44 -9.89 8.99
CA ASN A 78 2.91 -10.95 8.09
C ASN A 78 1.74 -11.80 7.57
N PHE A 79 0.79 -12.17 8.42
CA PHE A 79 -0.41 -12.89 7.99
C PHE A 79 -1.33 -12.02 7.11
N GLN A 80 -1.45 -10.73 7.39
CA GLN A 80 -2.16 -9.78 6.54
C GLN A 80 -1.53 -9.75 5.14
N ASP A 81 -0.21 -9.58 5.05
CA ASP A 81 0.51 -9.52 3.78
C ASP A 81 0.38 -10.83 2.99
N TYR A 82 0.41 -11.98 3.68
CA TYR A 82 0.14 -13.27 3.07
C TYR A 82 -1.27 -13.34 2.46
N CYS A 83 -2.30 -12.93 3.20
CA CYS A 83 -3.67 -12.90 2.70
C CYS A 83 -3.83 -11.96 1.50
N VAL A 84 -3.25 -10.76 1.56
CA VAL A 84 -3.26 -9.78 0.48
C VAL A 84 -2.57 -10.35 -0.77
N ASN A 85 -1.38 -10.93 -0.62
CA ASN A 85 -0.66 -11.55 -1.72
C ASN A 85 -1.45 -12.71 -2.35
N LEU A 86 -2.10 -13.53 -1.54
CA LEU A 86 -2.94 -14.64 -2.03
C LEU A 86 -4.13 -14.12 -2.85
N ILE A 87 -4.79 -13.06 -2.38
CA ILE A 87 -5.91 -12.42 -3.09
C ILE A 87 -5.40 -11.84 -4.41
N THR A 88 -4.31 -11.05 -4.40
CA THR A 88 -3.79 -10.37 -5.57
C THR A 88 -3.34 -11.35 -6.64
N GLN A 89 -2.64 -12.44 -6.27
CA GLN A 89 -2.19 -13.46 -7.20
C GLN A 89 -3.35 -14.21 -7.85
N ARG A 90 -4.35 -14.62 -7.06
CA ARG A 90 -5.53 -15.31 -7.58
C ARG A 90 -6.36 -14.41 -8.50
N LEU A 91 -6.58 -13.17 -8.06
CA LEU A 91 -7.31 -12.16 -8.83
C LEU A 91 -6.60 -11.85 -10.15
N GLY A 92 -5.27 -11.64 -10.10
CA GLY A 92 -4.46 -11.36 -11.27
C GLY A 92 -4.45 -12.51 -12.27
N ALA A 93 -4.32 -13.75 -11.79
CA ALA A 93 -4.36 -14.94 -12.64
C ALA A 93 -5.75 -15.12 -13.32
N GLN A 94 -6.83 -14.91 -12.57
CA GLN A 94 -8.18 -15.01 -13.08
C GLN A 94 -8.46 -13.92 -14.10
N LEU A 95 -8.12 -12.68 -13.83
CA LEU A 95 -8.27 -11.55 -14.76
C LEU A 95 -7.51 -11.79 -16.07
N TYR A 96 -6.29 -12.32 -15.96
CA TYR A 96 -5.47 -12.64 -17.11
C TYR A 96 -6.08 -13.78 -17.96
N SER A 97 -6.52 -14.86 -17.30
CA SER A 97 -7.17 -16.01 -17.96
C SER A 97 -8.46 -15.60 -18.67
N ASP A 98 -9.31 -14.82 -17.98
CA ASP A 98 -10.57 -14.35 -18.57
C ASP A 98 -10.32 -13.37 -19.71
N GLY A 99 -9.29 -12.53 -19.61
CA GLY A 99 -8.85 -11.64 -20.69
C GLY A 99 -8.40 -12.41 -21.93
N ILE A 100 -7.58 -13.45 -21.76
CA ILE A 100 -7.17 -14.31 -22.88
C ILE A 100 -8.39 -15.00 -23.51
N ARG A 101 -9.24 -15.60 -22.68
CA ARG A 101 -10.46 -16.28 -23.17
C ARG A 101 -11.34 -15.32 -23.97
N HIS A 102 -11.52 -14.11 -23.47
CA HIS A 102 -12.30 -13.08 -24.18
C HIS A 102 -11.63 -12.70 -25.50
N SER A 103 -10.32 -12.50 -25.53
CA SER A 103 -9.58 -12.16 -26.75
C SER A 103 -9.69 -13.24 -27.81
N LEU A 104 -9.62 -14.52 -27.41
CA LEU A 104 -9.77 -15.66 -28.34
C LEU A 104 -11.20 -15.86 -28.83
N ALA A 105 -12.20 -15.29 -28.15
CA ALA A 105 -13.59 -15.35 -28.55
C ALA A 105 -13.98 -14.22 -29.55
N LEU A 106 -13.07 -13.27 -29.81
CA LEU A 106 -13.33 -12.18 -30.77
C LEU A 106 -13.28 -12.69 -32.21
N PRO A 107 -14.04 -12.07 -33.16
CA PRO A 107 -13.97 -12.37 -34.56
C PRO A 107 -12.55 -12.19 -35.13
N TYR A 108 -12.17 -13.05 -36.09
CA TYR A 108 -10.82 -13.05 -36.68
C TYR A 108 -10.41 -11.68 -37.24
N SER A 109 -11.35 -10.93 -37.82
CA SER A 109 -11.12 -9.58 -38.35
C SER A 109 -10.62 -8.57 -37.29
N VAL A 110 -11.07 -8.71 -36.02
CA VAL A 110 -10.62 -7.88 -34.91
C VAL A 110 -9.23 -8.35 -34.36
N PHE A 111 -8.96 -9.65 -34.51
CA PHE A 111 -7.71 -10.25 -34.11
C PHE A 111 -6.55 -9.94 -35.07
N GLU A 112 -6.85 -9.85 -36.37
CA GLU A 112 -5.88 -9.57 -37.45
C GLU A 112 -5.34 -8.13 -37.36
N ASP A 113 -6.20 -7.16 -37.01
CA ASP A 113 -5.82 -5.76 -36.83
C ASP A 113 -4.99 -5.50 -35.52
N GLN A 114 -5.09 -6.39 -34.57
CA GLN A 114 -4.33 -6.26 -33.30
C GLN A 114 -3.13 -7.20 -33.34
N ARG A 115 -1.92 -6.61 -33.29
CA ARG A 115 -0.71 -7.40 -33.10
C ARG A 115 -0.85 -8.21 -31.80
N SER A 116 -0.83 -9.54 -31.91
CA SER A 116 -1.05 -10.47 -30.78
C SER A 116 -0.17 -10.15 -29.53
N GLY A 117 1.05 -9.66 -29.77
CA GLY A 117 1.94 -9.20 -28.70
C GLY A 117 1.46 -7.94 -27.97
N GLU A 118 0.75 -7.05 -28.62
CA GLU A 118 0.20 -5.83 -28.00
C GLU A 118 -0.95 -6.17 -27.05
N THR A 119 -1.83 -7.09 -27.43
CA THR A 119 -2.94 -7.55 -26.59
C THR A 119 -2.44 -8.26 -25.35
N LEU A 120 -1.43 -9.14 -25.49
CA LEU A 120 -0.78 -9.79 -24.34
C LEU A 120 -0.13 -8.77 -23.40
N GLY A 121 0.57 -7.77 -23.94
CA GLY A 121 1.17 -6.70 -23.16
C GLY A 121 0.14 -5.88 -22.36
N LYS A 122 -1.00 -5.55 -22.97
CA LYS A 122 -2.12 -4.86 -22.32
C LYS A 122 -2.72 -5.69 -21.17
N LEU A 123 -2.92 -7.01 -21.39
CA LEU A 123 -3.43 -7.91 -20.36
C LEU A 123 -2.44 -8.07 -19.18
N GLN A 124 -1.15 -8.19 -19.46
CA GLN A 124 -0.12 -8.25 -18.45
C GLN A 124 -0.06 -6.97 -17.62
N LYS A 125 -0.15 -5.83 -18.26
CA LYS A 125 -0.21 -4.53 -17.59
C LYS A 125 -1.47 -4.39 -16.73
N ALA A 126 -2.63 -4.75 -17.25
CA ALA A 126 -3.89 -4.71 -16.51
C ALA A 126 -3.84 -5.61 -15.28
N ARG A 127 -3.23 -6.80 -15.38
CA ARG A 127 -2.96 -7.69 -14.26
C ARG A 127 -2.09 -7.00 -13.20
N SER A 128 -0.94 -6.49 -13.58
CA SER A 128 0.00 -5.84 -12.67
C SER A 128 -0.60 -4.58 -11.99
N ASP A 129 -1.31 -3.76 -12.75
CA ASP A 129 -1.97 -2.57 -12.21
C ASP A 129 -3.09 -2.94 -11.22
N THR A 130 -3.84 -4.02 -11.49
CA THR A 130 -4.86 -4.55 -10.57
C THR A 130 -4.24 -5.09 -9.28
N GLU A 131 -3.15 -5.86 -9.38
CA GLU A 131 -2.43 -6.38 -8.21
C GLU A 131 -1.95 -5.24 -7.31
N ARG A 132 -1.34 -4.20 -7.89
CA ARG A 132 -0.89 -3.01 -7.17
C ARG A 132 -2.04 -2.24 -6.54
N PHE A 133 -3.15 -2.08 -7.26
CA PHE A 133 -4.33 -1.37 -6.76
C PHE A 133 -4.94 -2.08 -5.55
N VAL A 134 -5.12 -3.39 -5.60
CA VAL A 134 -5.70 -4.16 -4.50
C VAL A 134 -4.79 -4.12 -3.27
N ALA A 135 -3.48 -4.32 -3.46
CA ALA A 135 -2.50 -4.23 -2.38
C ALA A 135 -2.49 -2.84 -1.73
N ALA A 136 -2.50 -1.77 -2.54
CA ALA A 136 -2.56 -0.40 -2.06
C ALA A 136 -3.88 -0.10 -1.33
N ALA A 137 -5.03 -0.55 -1.85
CA ALA A 137 -6.33 -0.33 -1.24
C ALA A 137 -6.40 -0.96 0.17
N VAL A 138 -5.95 -2.19 0.33
CA VAL A 138 -5.95 -2.86 1.65
C VAL A 138 -4.94 -2.21 2.60
N ASN A 139 -3.70 -1.99 2.16
CA ASN A 139 -2.66 -1.49 3.05
C ASN A 139 -2.82 0.00 3.39
N VAL A 140 -3.10 0.85 2.41
CA VAL A 140 -3.12 2.31 2.62
C VAL A 140 -4.44 2.76 3.20
N VAL A 141 -5.56 2.42 2.55
CA VAL A 141 -6.88 2.95 2.96
C VAL A 141 -7.24 2.43 4.34
N PHE A 142 -7.07 1.13 4.59
CA PHE A 142 -7.51 0.53 5.84
C PHE A 142 -6.60 0.94 7.01
N THR A 143 -5.28 0.87 6.83
CA THR A 143 -4.31 1.28 7.85
C THR A 143 -4.48 2.75 8.21
N THR A 144 -4.70 3.62 7.21
CA THR A 144 -4.93 5.05 7.42
C THR A 144 -6.24 5.30 8.17
N LEU A 145 -7.34 4.65 7.77
CA LEU A 145 -8.64 4.82 8.43
C LEU A 145 -8.58 4.40 9.91
N VAL A 146 -8.05 3.20 10.19
CA VAL A 146 -7.91 2.71 11.57
C VAL A 146 -6.99 3.63 12.37
N GLY A 147 -5.86 4.05 11.78
CA GLY A 147 -4.92 4.97 12.42
C GLY A 147 -5.56 6.33 12.75
N VAL A 148 -6.27 6.93 11.80
CA VAL A 148 -6.96 8.21 12.02
C VAL A 148 -8.03 8.08 13.11
N VAL A 149 -8.87 7.03 13.06
CA VAL A 149 -9.91 6.81 14.09
C VAL A 149 -9.28 6.64 15.48
N PHE A 150 -8.22 5.83 15.58
CA PHE A 150 -7.53 5.61 16.85
C PHE A 150 -6.93 6.90 17.40
N VAL A 151 -6.20 7.64 16.57
CA VAL A 151 -5.58 8.92 16.97
C VAL A 151 -6.63 9.94 17.37
N MET A 152 -7.77 10.00 16.67
CA MET A 152 -8.87 10.90 17.03
C MET A 152 -9.48 10.56 18.39
N ILE A 153 -9.73 9.27 18.67
CA ILE A 153 -10.25 8.84 19.97
C ILE A 153 -9.26 9.15 21.09
N TYR A 154 -7.97 8.90 20.85
CA TYR A 154 -6.92 9.16 21.82
C TYR A 154 -6.74 10.67 22.07
N ALA A 155 -6.67 11.46 21.00
CA ALA A 155 -6.53 12.92 21.09
C ALA A 155 -7.72 13.56 21.88
N TRP A 156 -8.92 13.07 21.64
CA TRP A 156 -10.12 13.53 22.38
C TRP A 156 -10.02 13.22 23.87
N LYS A 157 -9.49 12.04 24.25
CA LYS A 157 -9.29 11.67 25.65
C LYS A 157 -8.20 12.47 26.35
N VAL A 158 -7.17 12.89 25.62
CA VAL A 158 -6.06 13.69 26.18
C VAL A 158 -6.50 15.14 26.37
N HIS A 159 -7.04 15.75 25.33
CA HIS A 159 -7.62 17.10 25.38
C HIS A 159 -8.54 17.32 24.17
N TRP A 160 -9.76 17.78 24.43
CA TRP A 160 -10.78 17.96 23.39
C TRP A 160 -10.36 18.86 22.21
N SER A 161 -9.48 19.86 22.46
CA SER A 161 -9.00 20.79 21.41
C SER A 161 -7.99 20.16 20.44
N ILE A 162 -7.37 19.02 20.80
CA ILE A 162 -6.37 18.38 19.95
C ILE A 162 -7.03 17.67 18.78
N ALA A 163 -8.17 17.04 18.99
CA ALA A 163 -8.90 16.32 17.95
C ALA A 163 -9.32 17.21 16.76
N PRO A 164 -9.92 18.41 16.95
CA PRO A 164 -10.20 19.36 15.87
C PRO A 164 -8.95 19.81 15.11
N ALA A 165 -7.82 20.03 15.80
CA ALA A 165 -6.58 20.42 15.15
C ALA A 165 -6.09 19.34 14.17
N PHE A 166 -6.12 18.06 14.57
CA PHE A 166 -5.84 16.94 13.68
C PHE A 166 -6.83 16.84 12.53
N LEU A 167 -8.13 17.03 12.81
CA LEU A 167 -9.18 16.97 11.79
C LEU A 167 -9.01 18.04 10.69
N ILE A 168 -8.49 19.21 11.02
CA ILE A 168 -8.17 20.28 10.06
C ILE A 168 -6.88 19.97 9.29
N THR A 169 -5.88 19.40 9.96
CA THR A 169 -4.58 19.10 9.36
C THR A 169 -4.69 18.03 8.26
N VAL A 170 -5.52 17.01 8.44
CA VAL A 170 -5.69 15.92 7.46
C VAL A 170 -6.21 16.42 6.10
N PRO A 171 -7.34 17.18 6.02
CA PRO A 171 -7.80 17.71 4.75
C PRO A 171 -6.84 18.77 4.16
N LEU A 172 -6.17 19.57 4.99
CA LEU A 172 -5.18 20.54 4.52
C LEU A 172 -4.03 19.84 3.79
N LEU A 173 -3.47 18.77 4.38
CA LEU A 173 -2.45 17.94 3.74
C LEU A 173 -2.99 17.25 2.48
N GLY A 174 -4.26 16.82 2.48
CA GLY A 174 -4.92 16.24 1.33
C GLY A 174 -5.02 17.21 0.15
N VAL A 175 -5.41 18.46 0.42
CA VAL A 175 -5.47 19.53 -0.61
C VAL A 175 -4.07 19.83 -1.15
N LEU A 176 -3.07 20.00 -0.26
CA LEU A 176 -1.70 20.27 -0.66
C LEU A 176 -1.13 19.13 -1.52
N SER A 177 -1.35 17.88 -1.10
CA SER A 177 -0.95 16.69 -1.86
C SER A 177 -1.64 16.61 -3.21
N SER A 178 -2.92 16.98 -3.30
CA SER A 178 -3.69 17.00 -4.56
C SER A 178 -3.13 18.03 -5.54
N VAL A 179 -2.80 19.22 -5.05
CA VAL A 179 -2.20 20.30 -5.87
C VAL A 179 -0.82 19.85 -6.39
N LEU A 180 0.00 19.28 -5.50
CA LEU A 180 1.33 18.80 -5.87
C LEU A 180 1.25 17.64 -6.88
N SER A 181 0.34 16.68 -6.66
CA SER A 181 0.11 15.55 -7.56
C SER A 181 -0.32 15.99 -8.96
N ARG A 182 -1.12 17.04 -9.08
CA ARG A 182 -1.50 17.59 -10.40
C ARG A 182 -0.29 18.13 -11.16
N ARG A 183 0.63 18.83 -10.48
CA ARG A 183 1.87 19.32 -11.08
C ARG A 183 2.80 18.17 -11.47
N ILE A 184 2.99 17.21 -10.58
CA ILE A 184 3.80 16.01 -10.85
C ILE A 184 3.25 15.27 -12.07
N LYS A 185 1.92 15.09 -12.17
CA LYS A 185 1.29 14.42 -13.31
C LYS A 185 1.54 15.13 -14.64
N GLN A 186 1.57 16.48 -14.65
CA GLN A 186 1.89 17.25 -15.86
C GLN A 186 3.35 17.03 -16.28
N ILE A 187 4.29 17.13 -15.34
CA ILE A 187 5.72 16.90 -15.60
C ILE A 187 5.94 15.46 -16.07
N GLN A 188 5.28 14.49 -15.45
CA GLN A 188 5.42 13.08 -15.80
C GLN A 188 4.92 12.77 -17.23
N LYS A 189 3.88 13.47 -17.70
CA LYS A 189 3.45 13.35 -19.11
C LYS A 189 4.54 13.80 -20.08
N VAL A 190 5.23 14.88 -19.79
CA VAL A 190 6.34 15.38 -20.60
C VAL A 190 7.51 14.39 -20.59
N ILE A 191 7.90 13.93 -19.39
CA ILE A 191 8.98 12.94 -19.22
C ILE A 191 8.69 11.66 -20.01
N VAL A 192 7.45 11.14 -19.93
CA VAL A 192 7.06 9.92 -20.66
C VAL A 192 7.10 10.14 -22.16
N ALA A 193 6.64 11.29 -22.64
CA ALA A 193 6.68 11.62 -24.07
C ALA A 193 8.13 11.69 -24.58
N GLU A 194 9.00 12.40 -23.87
CA GLU A 194 10.43 12.53 -24.23
C GLU A 194 11.18 11.20 -24.13
N THR A 195 10.94 10.42 -23.08
CA THR A 195 11.57 9.10 -22.92
C THR A 195 11.13 8.13 -24.02
N THR A 196 9.86 8.21 -24.44
CA THR A 196 9.35 7.38 -25.56
C THR A 196 9.97 7.81 -26.88
N ALA A 197 10.11 9.11 -27.12
CA ALA A 197 10.78 9.65 -28.31
C ALA A 197 12.26 9.24 -28.35
N LEU A 198 12.97 9.33 -27.22
CA LEU A 198 14.36 8.88 -27.07
C LEU A 198 14.51 7.38 -27.34
N ALA A 199 13.63 6.55 -26.76
CA ALA A 199 13.64 5.11 -26.99
C ALA A 199 13.40 4.77 -28.48
N GLY A 200 12.49 5.50 -29.13
CA GLY A 200 12.24 5.39 -30.57
C GLY A 200 13.48 5.72 -31.40
N SER A 201 14.10 6.88 -31.15
CA SER A 201 15.30 7.32 -31.89
C SER A 201 16.50 6.42 -31.63
N THR A 202 16.67 5.91 -30.39
CA THR A 202 17.74 4.97 -30.05
C THR A 202 17.57 3.64 -30.80
N THR A 203 16.35 3.12 -30.87
CA THR A 203 16.05 1.88 -31.61
C THR A 203 16.29 2.06 -33.11
N GLU A 204 15.94 3.22 -33.64
CA GLU A 204 16.15 3.57 -35.06
C GLU A 204 17.64 3.74 -35.38
N SER A 205 18.39 4.39 -34.49
CA SER A 205 19.85 4.53 -34.61
C SER A 205 20.56 3.16 -34.54
N LEU A 206 20.15 2.27 -33.64
CA LEU A 206 20.69 0.92 -33.55
C LEU A 206 20.39 0.09 -34.80
N ARG A 207 19.20 0.24 -35.38
CA ARG A 207 18.81 -0.45 -36.62
C ARG A 207 19.61 0.09 -37.84
N ASN A 208 19.92 1.37 -37.83
CA ASN A 208 20.68 2.01 -38.90
C ASN A 208 22.21 1.86 -38.81
N ILE A 209 22.73 1.41 -37.65
CA ILE A 209 24.15 1.06 -37.47
C ILE A 209 24.56 -0.09 -38.40
N GLU A 210 23.69 -1.05 -38.66
CA GLU A 210 23.95 -2.14 -39.59
C GLU A 210 24.10 -1.65 -41.04
N ILE A 211 23.33 -0.63 -41.43
CA ILE A 211 23.41 0.01 -42.76
C ILE A 211 24.67 0.88 -42.86
N GLY A 212 25.02 1.60 -41.80
CA GLY A 212 26.25 2.41 -41.75
C GLY A 212 27.53 1.59 -41.79
N ARG A 213 27.52 0.37 -41.25
CA ARG A 213 28.65 -0.59 -41.28
C ARG A 213 28.85 -1.26 -42.65
N ALA A 214 27.81 -1.30 -43.47
CA ALA A 214 27.89 -1.84 -44.84
C ALA A 214 28.49 -0.86 -45.85
N HIS A 215 28.73 0.39 -45.46
CA HIS A 215 29.32 1.44 -46.29
C HIS A 215 30.74 1.88 -45.89
N VAL A 216 31.37 1.19 -44.93
CA VAL A 216 32.77 1.33 -44.53
C VAL A 216 33.49 0.03 -44.88
#